data_6d2ae7858c2b6db34f8f0a8a0e579b76
#
_entry.id   6d2ae7858c2b6db34f8f0a8a0e579b76
#
_cell.length_a   1.000
_cell.length_b   1.000
_cell.length_c   1.000
_cell.angle_alpha   90.00
_cell.angle_beta   90.00
_cell.angle_gamma   90.00
#
_symmetry.space_group_name_H-M   'P 1'
#
loop_
_entity.id
_entity.type
_entity.pdbx_description
1 polymer ?
#
loop_
_entity_poly.entity_id
_entity_poly.type
_entity_poly.pdbx_seq_one_letter_code
_entity_poly.pdbx_strand_id
1 'polypeptide(L)'
;MDKLKKYFIYILLLVGFFILSNFLINVGLNSTYKKITRKEDNLSQVVIYQEEATFVNGRIKGIVSNTSTINDKYIKFDFYSERNVKLGSKYIEVDKTKVDMPIEIYFKLRDVSYYTITTVNEKDKSGEIDLIPKDLTKPEVLVGTAIAMLIFW
;
A
#
# COMPACT_ATOMS: atom_id res chain seq x y z
N MET A 1 26.76 25.46 33.18
CA MET A 1 27.12 24.31 32.32
C MET A 1 26.21 23.09 32.51
N ASP A 2 25.74 22.77 33.70
CA ASP A 2 24.95 21.56 33.96
C ASP A 2 23.54 21.54 33.37
N LYS A 3 22.86 22.70 33.31
CA LYS A 3 21.53 22.78 32.70
C LYS A 3 21.60 22.50 31.19
N LEU A 4 22.59 23.02 30.49
CA LEU A 4 22.77 22.86 29.07
C LEU A 4 23.08 21.39 28.70
N LYS A 5 23.90 20.70 29.53
CA LYS A 5 24.16 19.26 29.38
C LYS A 5 22.88 18.42 29.55
N LYS A 6 22.03 18.76 30.52
CA LYS A 6 20.75 18.08 30.75
C LYS A 6 19.82 18.24 29.53
N TYR A 7 19.67 19.45 29.00
CA TYR A 7 18.85 19.67 27.80
C TYR A 7 19.39 18.90 26.58
N PHE A 8 20.73 18.87 26.42
CA PHE A 8 21.34 18.10 25.34
C PHE A 8 21.05 16.58 25.44
N ILE A 9 21.12 16.03 26.66
CA ILE A 9 20.79 14.63 26.94
C ILE A 9 19.32 14.36 26.63
N TYR A 10 18.40 15.25 27.04
CA TYR A 10 16.97 15.06 26.74
C TYR A 10 16.67 15.11 25.24
N ILE A 11 17.31 16.02 24.49
CA ILE A 11 17.16 16.07 23.02
C ILE A 11 17.69 14.78 22.38
N LEU A 12 18.83 14.28 22.83
CA LEU A 12 19.44 13.07 22.32
C LEU A 12 18.57 11.83 22.61
N LEU A 13 17.98 11.75 23.81
CA LEU A 13 17.03 10.70 24.17
C LEU A 13 15.75 10.78 23.34
N LEU A 14 15.23 11.96 23.08
CA LEU A 14 14.05 12.17 22.26
C LEU A 14 14.29 11.75 20.81
N VAL A 15 15.42 12.12 20.24
CA VAL A 15 15.81 11.70 18.88
C VAL A 15 16.01 10.17 18.83
N GLY A 16 16.69 9.60 19.81
CA GLY A 16 16.89 8.15 19.91
C GLY A 16 15.55 7.39 20.02
N PHE A 17 14.64 7.90 20.85
CA PHE A 17 13.29 7.34 20.97
C PHE A 17 12.52 7.41 19.65
N PHE A 18 12.62 8.53 18.93
CA PHE A 18 11.96 8.70 17.64
C PHE A 18 12.48 7.70 16.59
N ILE A 19 13.81 7.54 16.50
CA ILE A 19 14.45 6.59 15.58
C ILE A 19 14.05 5.15 15.94
N LEU A 20 14.09 4.80 17.22
CA LEU A 20 13.73 3.45 17.69
C LEU A 20 12.26 3.14 17.44
N SER A 21 11.36 4.09 17.74
CA SER A 21 9.92 3.93 17.48
C SER A 21 9.62 3.74 16.01
N ASN A 22 10.25 4.52 15.14
CA ASN A 22 10.10 4.39 13.69
C ASN A 22 10.59 3.02 13.20
N PHE A 23 11.73 2.56 13.69
CA PHE A 23 12.27 1.24 13.38
C PHE A 23 11.32 0.12 13.84
N LEU A 24 10.82 0.14 15.07
CA LEU A 24 9.92 -0.86 15.62
C LEU A 24 8.58 -0.90 14.89
N ILE A 25 8.02 0.27 14.54
CA ILE A 25 6.78 0.35 13.75
C ILE A 25 7.00 -0.28 12.37
N ASN A 26 8.09 0.06 11.69
CA ASN A 26 8.39 -0.50 10.38
C ASN A 26 8.58 -2.02 10.42
N VAL A 27 9.33 -2.54 11.39
CA VAL A 27 9.53 -3.98 11.56
C VAL A 27 8.21 -4.66 11.90
N GLY A 28 7.43 -4.10 12.84
CA GLY A 28 6.13 -4.64 13.24
C GLY A 28 5.14 -4.68 12.08
N LEU A 29 5.02 -3.58 11.31
CA LEU A 29 4.14 -3.54 10.14
C LEU A 29 4.57 -4.55 9.08
N ASN A 30 5.86 -4.59 8.74
CA ASN A 30 6.35 -5.49 7.69
C ASN A 30 6.23 -6.98 8.07
N SER A 31 6.39 -7.33 9.35
CA SER A 31 6.27 -8.71 9.81
C SER A 31 4.83 -9.26 9.74
N THR A 32 3.83 -8.40 9.68
CA THR A 32 2.41 -8.81 9.59
C THR A 32 1.94 -9.05 8.17
N TYR A 33 2.73 -8.65 7.16
CA TYR A 33 2.37 -8.88 5.76
C TYR A 33 2.57 -10.35 5.37
N LYS A 34 1.56 -10.92 4.72
CA LYS A 34 1.59 -12.24 4.11
C LYS A 34 1.46 -12.10 2.60
N LYS A 35 2.14 -12.95 1.87
CA LYS A 35 2.02 -12.99 0.42
C LYS A 35 0.60 -13.37 0.03
N ILE A 36 -0.01 -12.61 -0.88
CA ILE A 36 -1.25 -12.95 -1.57
C ILE A 36 -0.91 -13.51 -2.95
N THR A 37 -1.82 -14.25 -3.57
CA THR A 37 -1.57 -14.91 -4.86
C THR A 37 -2.37 -14.25 -5.97
N ARG A 38 -1.73 -14.10 -7.13
CA ARG A 38 -2.39 -13.77 -8.37
C ARG A 38 -3.02 -15.03 -8.94
N LYS A 39 -4.31 -15.00 -9.23
CA LYS A 39 -5.03 -16.10 -9.90
C LYS A 39 -5.60 -15.61 -11.22
N GLU A 40 -5.60 -16.50 -12.21
CA GLU A 40 -6.28 -16.34 -13.49
C GLU A 40 -6.13 -14.94 -14.11
N ASP A 41 -5.17 -14.77 -14.99
CA ASP A 41 -5.15 -13.64 -15.88
C ASP A 41 -4.47 -13.97 -17.20
N ASN A 42 -4.89 -13.25 -18.23
CA ASN A 42 -4.34 -13.33 -19.57
C ASN A 42 -3.39 -12.14 -19.87
N LEU A 43 -3.00 -11.37 -18.86
CA LEU A 43 -2.21 -10.15 -19.01
C LEU A 43 -0.74 -10.42 -18.68
N SER A 44 -0.01 -10.93 -19.69
CA SER A 44 1.45 -11.13 -19.57
C SER A 44 2.24 -9.82 -19.44
N GLN A 45 1.64 -8.69 -19.86
CA GLN A 45 2.26 -7.36 -19.77
C GLN A 45 2.38 -6.84 -18.35
N VAL A 46 1.63 -7.40 -17.38
CA VAL A 46 1.65 -6.94 -15.99
C VAL A 46 2.58 -7.83 -15.17
N VAL A 47 3.73 -7.30 -14.81
CA VAL A 47 4.73 -7.96 -13.96
C VAL A 47 4.60 -7.43 -12.54
N ILE A 48 4.28 -8.29 -11.59
CA ILE A 48 4.15 -7.96 -10.18
C ILE A 48 5.39 -8.48 -9.44
N TYR A 49 6.04 -7.60 -8.67
CA TYR A 49 7.22 -7.93 -7.86
C TYR A 49 6.96 -7.86 -6.34
N GLN A 50 5.86 -7.21 -5.91
CA GLN A 50 5.44 -7.19 -4.52
C GLN A 50 3.91 -7.34 -4.44
N GLU A 51 3.43 -8.36 -3.74
CA GLU A 51 2.02 -8.71 -3.60
C GLU A 51 1.77 -9.27 -2.21
N GLU A 52 1.31 -8.43 -1.30
CA GLU A 52 1.18 -8.83 0.09
C GLU A 52 0.06 -8.08 0.81
N ALA A 53 -0.52 -8.72 1.81
CA ALA A 53 -1.57 -8.15 2.63
C ALA A 53 -1.42 -8.55 4.10
N THR A 54 -1.87 -7.68 4.98
CA THR A 54 -2.16 -7.97 6.39
C THR A 54 -3.64 -8.35 6.52
N PHE A 55 -4.11 -8.52 7.73
CA PHE A 55 -5.54 -8.74 7.98
C PHE A 55 -6.45 -7.61 7.46
N VAL A 56 -5.96 -6.37 7.35
CA VAL A 56 -6.76 -5.19 6.97
C VAL A 56 -6.17 -4.41 5.80
N ASN A 57 -4.86 -4.39 5.64
CA ASN A 57 -4.18 -3.57 4.64
C ASN A 57 -3.46 -4.46 3.63
N GLY A 58 -3.35 -3.99 2.40
CA GLY A 58 -2.57 -4.68 1.39
C GLY A 58 -1.86 -3.74 0.45
N ARG A 59 -0.83 -4.27 -0.20
CA ARG A 59 -0.04 -3.55 -1.20
C ARG A 59 0.33 -4.45 -2.36
N ILE A 60 0.21 -3.91 -3.56
CA ILE A 60 0.66 -4.54 -4.79
C ILE A 60 1.54 -3.53 -5.51
N LYS A 61 2.73 -3.97 -5.91
CA LYS A 61 3.63 -3.17 -6.74
C LYS A 61 4.09 -3.99 -7.93
N GLY A 62 4.15 -3.33 -9.07
CA GLY A 62 4.53 -3.96 -10.32
C GLY A 62 4.82 -2.95 -11.41
N ILE A 63 4.93 -3.46 -12.62
CA ILE A 63 5.13 -2.67 -13.83
C ILE A 63 4.22 -3.25 -14.91
N VAL A 64 3.56 -2.36 -15.64
CA VAL A 64 2.89 -2.69 -16.91
C VAL A 64 3.89 -2.40 -18.01
N SER A 65 4.30 -3.42 -18.74
CA SER A 65 5.17 -3.27 -19.90
C SER A 65 4.35 -3.19 -21.18
N ASN A 66 4.84 -2.44 -22.16
CA ASN A 66 4.17 -2.28 -23.46
C ASN A 66 2.70 -1.83 -23.33
N THR A 67 2.44 -0.74 -22.62
CA THR A 67 1.09 -0.20 -22.39
C THR A 67 0.30 0.04 -23.67
N SER A 68 0.99 0.33 -24.79
CA SER A 68 0.38 0.51 -26.12
C SER A 68 -0.33 -0.72 -26.67
N THR A 69 0.00 -1.92 -26.19
CA THR A 69 -0.64 -3.17 -26.59
C THR A 69 -1.94 -3.46 -25.85
N ILE A 70 -2.20 -2.71 -24.78
CA ILE A 70 -3.44 -2.83 -24.01
C ILE A 70 -4.51 -1.98 -24.67
N ASN A 71 -5.53 -2.61 -25.23
CA ASN A 71 -6.60 -1.90 -25.93
C ASN A 71 -7.51 -1.14 -24.99
N ASP A 72 -7.76 -1.70 -23.82
CA ASP A 72 -8.69 -1.16 -22.82
C ASP A 72 -8.10 0.05 -22.08
N LYS A 73 -9.00 0.84 -21.50
CA LYS A 73 -8.64 2.07 -20.80
C LYS A 73 -8.12 1.83 -19.38
N TYR A 74 -8.60 0.79 -18.72
CA TYR A 74 -8.27 0.50 -17.34
C TYR A 74 -7.79 -0.93 -17.14
N ILE A 75 -6.83 -1.11 -16.24
CA ILE A 75 -6.48 -2.40 -15.63
C ILE A 75 -7.26 -2.48 -14.33
N LYS A 76 -8.03 -3.54 -14.18
CA LYS A 76 -8.87 -3.80 -13.02
C LYS A 76 -8.26 -4.91 -12.18
N PHE A 77 -8.12 -4.65 -10.89
CA PHE A 77 -7.73 -5.62 -9.87
C PHE A 77 -8.96 -5.96 -9.04
N ASP A 78 -9.38 -7.20 -9.06
CA ASP A 78 -10.45 -7.73 -8.23
C ASP A 78 -9.85 -8.53 -7.08
N PHE A 79 -10.22 -8.19 -5.84
CA PHE A 79 -9.70 -8.81 -4.61
C PHE A 79 -10.70 -9.80 -4.05
N TYR A 80 -10.22 -10.94 -3.59
CA TYR A 80 -11.04 -12.03 -3.09
C TYR A 80 -10.55 -12.56 -1.75
N SER A 81 -11.50 -13.04 -0.95
CA SER A 81 -11.20 -13.83 0.26
C SER A 81 -10.87 -15.27 -0.11
N GLU A 82 -10.39 -16.04 0.87
CA GLU A 82 -10.14 -17.48 0.74
C GLU A 82 -11.40 -18.27 0.30
N ARG A 83 -12.58 -17.77 0.66
CA ARG A 83 -13.89 -18.37 0.30
C ARG A 83 -14.41 -17.95 -1.08
N ASN A 84 -13.57 -17.38 -1.94
CA ASN A 84 -13.92 -16.87 -3.27
C ASN A 84 -14.98 -15.75 -3.28
N VAL A 85 -15.14 -15.03 -2.15
CA VAL A 85 -16.02 -13.87 -2.09
C VAL A 85 -15.25 -12.65 -2.58
N LYS A 86 -15.79 -11.94 -3.55
CA LYS A 86 -15.24 -10.68 -4.03
C LYS A 86 -15.38 -9.60 -2.95
N LEU A 87 -14.26 -9.00 -2.57
CA LEU A 87 -14.18 -8.00 -1.51
C LEU A 87 -14.20 -6.58 -2.06
N GLY A 88 -13.72 -6.39 -3.28
CA GLY A 88 -13.70 -5.10 -3.94
C GLY A 88 -12.83 -5.08 -5.18
N SER A 89 -12.83 -3.94 -5.87
CA SER A 89 -12.10 -3.73 -7.11
C SER A 89 -11.26 -2.45 -7.05
N LYS A 90 -10.14 -2.44 -7.77
CA LYS A 90 -9.31 -1.28 -8.00
C LYS A 90 -9.02 -1.12 -9.48
N TYR A 91 -9.10 0.11 -9.96
CA TYR A 91 -8.87 0.44 -11.36
C TYR A 91 -7.65 1.34 -11.49
N ILE A 92 -6.78 1.02 -12.44
CA ILE A 92 -5.64 1.84 -12.83
C ILE A 92 -5.84 2.24 -14.29
N GLU A 93 -5.78 3.53 -14.57
CA GLU A 93 -5.83 4.02 -15.94
C GLU A 93 -4.52 3.73 -16.66
N VAL A 94 -4.63 3.17 -17.86
CA VAL A 94 -3.48 2.84 -18.72
C VAL A 94 -3.02 4.10 -19.43
N ASP A 95 -1.81 4.54 -19.09
CA ASP A 95 -1.16 5.65 -19.78
C ASP A 95 -0.43 5.16 -21.03
N LYS A 96 -1.09 5.22 -22.16
CA LYS A 96 -0.55 4.76 -23.45
C LYS A 96 0.62 5.59 -23.98
N THR A 97 0.94 6.72 -23.34
CA THR A 97 2.10 7.55 -23.71
C THR A 97 3.42 6.99 -23.18
N LYS A 98 3.35 6.08 -22.20
CA LYS A 98 4.51 5.46 -21.57
C LYS A 98 4.69 4.04 -22.10
N VAL A 99 5.92 3.64 -22.37
CA VAL A 99 6.23 2.25 -22.73
C VAL A 99 6.01 1.34 -21.51
N ASP A 100 6.51 1.76 -20.36
CA ASP A 100 6.36 1.06 -19.09
C ASP A 100 5.70 1.98 -18.05
N MET A 101 4.73 1.45 -17.31
CA MET A 101 3.99 2.19 -16.31
C MET A 101 4.10 1.50 -14.94
N PRO A 102 4.60 2.16 -13.89
CA PRO A 102 4.64 1.58 -12.57
C PRO A 102 3.23 1.43 -11.99
N ILE A 103 2.99 0.30 -11.34
CA ILE A 103 1.78 0.02 -10.57
C ILE A 103 2.11 0.12 -9.08
N GLU A 104 1.36 0.93 -8.37
CA GLU A 104 1.35 0.96 -6.91
C GLU A 104 -0.09 1.03 -6.41
N ILE A 105 -0.55 -0.08 -5.85
CA ILE A 105 -1.89 -0.20 -5.27
C ILE A 105 -1.75 -0.42 -3.77
N TYR A 106 -2.40 0.43 -3.00
CA TYR A 106 -2.62 0.24 -1.58
C TYR A 106 -4.12 0.07 -1.36
N PHE A 107 -4.51 -0.91 -0.58
CA PHE A 107 -5.93 -1.17 -0.32
C PHE A 107 -6.17 -1.49 1.15
N LYS A 108 -7.39 -1.25 1.60
CA LYS A 108 -7.86 -1.54 2.96
C LYS A 108 -9.04 -2.50 2.87
N LEU A 109 -8.73 -3.79 2.83
CA LEU A 109 -9.71 -4.88 2.77
C LEU A 109 -9.32 -5.97 3.74
N ARG A 110 -10.31 -6.55 4.41
CA ARG A 110 -10.10 -7.66 5.37
C ARG A 110 -9.96 -8.98 4.63
N ASP A 111 -9.02 -9.80 5.10
CA ASP A 111 -8.86 -11.21 4.69
C ASP A 111 -8.68 -11.41 3.18
N VAL A 112 -7.92 -10.53 2.51
CA VAL A 112 -7.57 -10.73 1.12
C VAL A 112 -6.61 -11.92 1.01
N SER A 113 -7.01 -12.92 0.24
CA SER A 113 -6.22 -14.14 -0.01
C SER A 113 -5.60 -14.15 -1.40
N TYR A 114 -6.35 -13.70 -2.39
CA TYR A 114 -5.88 -13.64 -3.77
C TYR A 114 -6.54 -12.50 -4.55
N TYR A 115 -6.02 -12.23 -5.73
CA TYR A 115 -6.58 -11.24 -6.66
C TYR A 115 -6.49 -11.71 -8.10
N THR A 116 -7.30 -11.11 -8.96
CA THR A 116 -7.26 -11.30 -10.42
C THR A 116 -7.01 -9.97 -11.10
N ILE A 117 -6.41 -10.02 -12.30
CA ILE A 117 -6.17 -8.84 -13.12
C ILE A 117 -6.92 -9.00 -14.43
N THR A 118 -7.71 -8.00 -14.79
CA THR A 118 -8.44 -7.94 -16.07
C THR A 118 -8.30 -6.54 -16.65
N THR A 119 -8.63 -6.39 -17.93
CA THR A 119 -8.75 -5.07 -18.55
C THR A 119 -10.19 -4.73 -18.84
N VAL A 120 -10.55 -3.46 -18.71
CA VAL A 120 -11.91 -2.96 -18.93
C VAL A 120 -11.89 -1.55 -19.50
N ASN A 121 -12.91 -1.20 -20.29
CA ASN A 121 -13.04 0.15 -20.84
C ASN A 121 -13.79 1.11 -19.90
N GLU A 122 -14.62 0.56 -19.00
CA GLU A 122 -15.44 1.34 -18.08
C GLU A 122 -15.19 0.90 -16.65
N LYS A 123 -15.30 1.84 -15.71
CA LYS A 123 -15.22 1.59 -14.28
C LYS A 123 -16.60 1.24 -13.74
N ASP A 124 -16.72 0.12 -13.07
CA ASP A 124 -17.87 -0.17 -12.21
C ASP A 124 -17.62 0.45 -10.83
N LYS A 125 -18.33 1.54 -10.55
CA LYS A 125 -18.19 2.28 -9.28
C LYS A 125 -18.77 1.54 -8.08
N SER A 126 -19.60 0.53 -8.30
CA SER A 126 -20.32 -0.16 -7.20
C SER A 126 -19.40 -0.99 -6.28
N GLY A 127 -18.22 -1.33 -6.75
CA GLY A 127 -17.23 -2.11 -5.98
C GLY A 127 -15.85 -1.47 -5.89
N GLU A 128 -15.71 -0.21 -6.31
CA GLU A 128 -14.43 0.50 -6.27
C GLU A 128 -14.03 0.81 -4.82
N ILE A 129 -12.78 0.46 -4.48
CA ILE A 129 -12.21 0.73 -3.16
C ILE A 129 -11.53 2.10 -3.21
N ASP A 130 -11.88 2.96 -2.26
CA ASP A 130 -11.20 4.22 -2.10
C ASP A 130 -9.73 4.02 -1.77
N LEU A 131 -8.86 4.73 -2.48
CA LEU A 131 -7.44 4.76 -2.15
C LEU A 131 -7.24 5.45 -0.81
N ILE A 132 -6.60 4.76 0.10
CA ILE A 132 -6.04 5.42 1.27
C ILE A 132 -4.95 6.36 0.77
N PRO A 133 -5.02 7.66 1.09
CA PRO A 133 -3.96 8.58 0.71
C PRO A 133 -2.60 8.03 1.16
N LYS A 134 -1.64 7.95 0.24
CA LYS A 134 -0.28 7.44 0.53
C LYS A 134 0.37 8.12 1.72
N ASP A 135 0.03 9.40 1.94
CA ASP A 135 0.60 10.21 3.00
C ASP A 135 0.14 9.80 4.40
N LEU A 136 -1.07 9.23 4.55
CA LEU A 136 -1.57 8.78 5.85
C LEU A 136 -0.94 7.46 6.33
N THR A 137 -0.31 6.71 5.43
CA THR A 137 0.35 5.43 5.75
C THR A 137 1.85 5.58 5.96
N LYS A 138 2.40 6.79 5.83
CA LYS A 138 3.81 7.05 6.11
C LYS A 138 4.08 6.92 7.61
N PRO A 139 5.14 6.20 7.99
CA PRO A 139 5.51 6.04 9.41
C PRO A 139 5.68 7.37 10.14
N GLU A 140 6.18 8.41 9.45
CA GLU A 140 6.37 9.74 10.01
C GLU A 140 5.05 10.38 10.42
N VAL A 141 3.97 10.18 9.63
CA VAL A 141 2.63 10.70 9.95
C VAL A 141 2.04 9.96 11.14
N LEU A 142 2.19 8.63 11.21
CA LEU A 142 1.70 7.83 12.34
C LEU A 142 2.40 8.20 13.63
N VAL A 143 3.74 8.35 13.60
CA VAL A 143 4.53 8.76 14.75
C VAL A 143 4.20 10.20 15.16
N GLY A 144 4.09 11.12 14.21
CA GLY A 144 3.70 12.50 14.46
C GLY A 144 2.32 12.61 15.11
N THR A 145 1.36 11.82 14.64
CA THR A 145 0.01 11.75 15.20
C THR A 145 0.02 11.20 16.63
N ALA A 146 0.79 10.13 16.88
CA ALA A 146 0.92 9.55 18.21
C ALA A 146 1.56 10.54 19.21
N ILE A 147 2.61 11.27 18.79
CA ILE A 147 3.24 12.31 19.60
C ILE A 147 2.26 13.46 19.88
N ALA A 148 1.52 13.92 18.87
CA ALA A 148 0.52 14.96 19.06
C ALA A 148 -0.55 14.54 20.07
N MET A 149 -1.04 13.30 20.00
CA MET A 149 -1.99 12.77 20.98
C MET A 149 -1.43 12.75 22.41
N LEU A 150 -0.14 12.40 22.57
CA LEU A 150 0.51 12.39 23.88
C LEU A 150 0.75 13.80 24.48
N ILE A 151 0.91 14.83 23.64
CA ILE A 151 1.16 16.22 24.08
C ILE A 151 -0.16 16.93 24.41
N PHE A 152 -1.23 16.62 23.69
CA PHE A 152 -2.51 17.33 23.80
C PHE A 152 -3.58 16.58 24.62
N TRP A 153 -3.22 15.44 25.18
CA TRP A 153 -4.07 14.66 26.09
C TRP A 153 -3.50 14.65 27.50
#